data_5c7a241278d6d0d936cdf8451248dbe4
#
_entry.id   5c7a241278d6d0d936cdf8451248dbe4
#
_cell.length_a   1.000
_cell.length_b   1.000
_cell.length_c   1.000
_cell.angle_alpha   90.00
_cell.angle_beta   90.00
_cell.angle_gamma   90.00
#
_symmetry.space_group_name_H-M   'P 1'
#
loop_
_entity.id
_entity.type
_entity.pdbx_description
1 polymer ?
#
loop_
_entity_poly.entity_id
_entity_poly.type
_entity_poly.pdbx_seq_one_letter_code
_entity_poly.pdbx_strand_id
1 'polypeptide(L)'
;MGEIILRMHGIQKYFPGVHALDNAQLEVRAGEVMALVGENGAGKSTLMKILTGVYTKDAGEIELYGKPVEIHSPRDAQAKGVSIVHQELNLMQDLTVAENIYIGREPTSGLLLDQKKQNRMAQELLQSLHLNIDAKTQVKRLTVAKQQMVEIAKSLSFNNTKVLIMDEPSAALTESEIEDLFTFIRRLKETGVGIVYISHRMDELKQITDRITVMRDGQYVNTVNTADTTIDEVVQMMVGRVIYEEPKTHSNVAPDAPVVLEAEHLVSDDVKDVSFVLHKGEILGFAGLMGAGRTETARLLCGADHRTGGTIKINGEVAHIRSPRDAVAAGIGYLSEDRKRYGLCLGLSVADNTVLASLDQFTAGPFVNDGKIEQSSRTYIEKIRTKTPSHKTLVRSLSGGNQQKVVLAKWLLRDCDVLIFDEPTRGIDVGAKSEIYKLMNQLAAEGKAIIMISSELPELLRMSDRIVVMCEGRKTGELMIDEATQENIMTYATKREVG
;
A
#
# COMPACT_ATOMS: atom_id res chain seq x y z
N MET A 1 -32.95 0.44 8.39
CA MET A 1 -31.70 -0.32 8.66
C MET A 1 -32.02 -1.81 8.61
N GLY A 2 -31.22 -2.63 7.91
CA GLY A 2 -31.44 -4.07 7.75
C GLY A 2 -31.31 -4.84 9.08
N GLU A 3 -31.77 -6.11 9.09
CA GLU A 3 -31.59 -7.04 10.21
C GLU A 3 -30.10 -7.34 10.44
N ILE A 4 -29.67 -7.50 11.70
CA ILE A 4 -28.30 -7.91 12.03
C ILE A 4 -28.13 -9.38 11.65
N ILE A 5 -27.22 -9.65 10.72
CA ILE A 5 -26.93 -11.01 10.22
C ILE A 5 -25.66 -11.60 10.81
N LEU A 6 -24.74 -10.75 11.25
CA LEU A 6 -23.50 -11.12 11.94
C LEU A 6 -23.26 -10.20 13.13
N ARG A 7 -22.94 -10.78 14.27
CA ARG A 7 -22.40 -10.06 15.43
C ARG A 7 -21.22 -10.84 15.99
N MET A 8 -20.11 -10.17 16.18
CA MET A 8 -18.94 -10.64 16.93
C MET A 8 -18.77 -9.71 18.13
N HIS A 9 -18.69 -10.27 19.32
CA HIS A 9 -18.59 -9.50 20.56
C HIS A 9 -17.59 -10.10 21.52
N GLY A 10 -16.77 -9.25 22.14
CA GLY A 10 -15.82 -9.66 23.16
C GLY A 10 -14.72 -10.61 22.66
N ILE A 11 -14.41 -10.57 21.35
CA ILE A 11 -13.47 -11.54 20.76
C ILE A 11 -12.06 -11.32 21.28
N GLN A 12 -11.49 -12.39 21.85
CA GLN A 12 -10.12 -12.44 22.36
C GLN A 12 -9.29 -13.41 21.51
N LYS A 13 -8.03 -13.05 21.24
CA LYS A 13 -7.08 -13.93 20.58
C LYS A 13 -5.66 -13.71 21.07
N TYR A 14 -5.03 -14.78 21.53
CA TYR A 14 -3.64 -14.80 21.98
C TYR A 14 -2.79 -15.62 21.03
N PHE A 15 -1.59 -15.13 20.75
CA PHE A 15 -0.50 -15.88 20.13
C PHE A 15 0.71 -15.82 21.06
N PRO A 16 1.71 -16.74 20.93
CA PRO A 16 2.91 -16.68 21.75
C PRO A 16 3.55 -15.29 21.76
N GLY A 17 3.51 -14.61 22.91
CA GLY A 17 4.07 -13.28 23.10
C GLY A 17 3.24 -12.10 22.59
N VAL A 18 2.04 -12.33 22.04
CA VAL A 18 1.19 -11.26 21.48
C VAL A 18 -0.28 -11.45 21.84
N HIS A 19 -0.90 -10.43 22.42
CA HIS A 19 -2.35 -10.32 22.53
C HIS A 19 -2.89 -9.65 21.26
N ALA A 20 -3.31 -10.46 20.30
CA ALA A 20 -3.65 -9.98 18.95
C ALA A 20 -5.05 -9.37 18.85
N LEU A 21 -6.01 -9.85 19.66
CA LEU A 21 -7.35 -9.26 19.79
C LEU A 21 -7.75 -9.19 21.26
N ASP A 22 -8.17 -8.01 21.67
CA ASP A 22 -8.64 -7.70 23.00
C ASP A 22 -10.01 -7.01 22.93
N ASN A 23 -11.08 -7.75 23.23
CA ASN A 23 -12.46 -7.27 23.16
C ASN A 23 -12.84 -6.72 21.77
N ALA A 24 -12.39 -7.38 20.69
CA ALA A 24 -12.73 -6.96 19.34
C ALA A 24 -14.23 -7.23 19.05
N GLN A 25 -14.84 -6.31 18.28
CA GLN A 25 -16.27 -6.33 17.95
C GLN A 25 -16.49 -6.01 16.48
N LEU A 26 -17.52 -6.64 15.89
CA LEU A 26 -17.99 -6.34 14.54
C LEU A 26 -19.47 -6.69 14.42
N GLU A 27 -20.26 -5.82 13.82
CA GLU A 27 -21.67 -6.06 13.51
C GLU A 27 -21.92 -5.78 12.04
N VAL A 28 -22.61 -6.70 11.35
CA VAL A 28 -22.97 -6.53 9.93
C VAL A 28 -24.46 -6.80 9.75
N ARG A 29 -25.12 -5.99 8.95
CA ARG A 29 -26.55 -6.08 8.64
C ARG A 29 -26.79 -6.62 7.24
N ALA A 30 -27.99 -7.15 7.01
CA ALA A 30 -28.41 -7.58 5.68
C ALA A 30 -28.45 -6.39 4.72
N GLY A 31 -27.84 -6.55 3.53
CA GLY A 31 -27.77 -5.50 2.54
C GLY A 31 -26.96 -4.28 2.98
N GLU A 32 -25.91 -4.47 3.76
CA GLU A 32 -25.01 -3.43 4.23
C GLU A 32 -23.58 -3.68 3.71
N VAL A 33 -22.87 -2.61 3.41
CA VAL A 33 -21.42 -2.62 3.26
C VAL A 33 -20.80 -2.00 4.49
N MET A 34 -20.26 -2.85 5.37
CA MET A 34 -19.55 -2.48 6.58
C MET A 34 -18.06 -2.41 6.32
N ALA A 35 -17.46 -1.22 6.42
CA ALA A 35 -16.02 -1.10 6.40
C ALA A 35 -15.40 -1.61 7.71
N LEU A 36 -14.28 -2.34 7.61
CA LEU A 36 -13.44 -2.66 8.75
C LEU A 36 -12.06 -2.03 8.53
N VAL A 37 -11.76 -0.98 9.31
CA VAL A 37 -10.55 -0.18 9.16
C VAL A 37 -9.68 -0.21 10.42
N GLY A 38 -8.41 0.15 10.27
CA GLY A 38 -7.41 0.20 11.33
C GLY A 38 -6.01 0.11 10.74
N GLU A 39 -4.98 0.47 11.50
CA GLU A 39 -3.59 0.35 11.06
C GLU A 39 -3.18 -1.11 10.80
N ASN A 40 -2.02 -1.30 10.15
CA ASN A 40 -1.43 -2.63 10.03
C ASN A 40 -1.06 -3.16 11.43
N GLY A 41 -1.54 -4.36 11.75
CA GLY A 41 -1.42 -4.92 13.10
C GLY A 41 -2.59 -4.59 14.04
N ALA A 42 -3.59 -3.80 13.61
CA ALA A 42 -4.79 -3.52 14.40
C ALA A 42 -5.71 -4.73 14.66
N GLY A 43 -5.37 -5.92 14.14
CA GLY A 43 -6.13 -7.15 14.38
C GLY A 43 -7.18 -7.49 13.33
N LYS A 44 -7.42 -6.66 12.31
CA LYS A 44 -8.44 -6.88 11.25
C LYS A 44 -8.37 -8.27 10.63
N SER A 45 -7.21 -8.64 10.10
CA SER A 45 -7.01 -9.94 9.44
C SER A 45 -7.14 -11.10 10.43
N THR A 46 -6.77 -10.91 11.71
CA THR A 46 -6.96 -11.92 12.76
C THR A 46 -8.45 -12.12 13.06
N LEU A 47 -9.21 -11.04 13.16
CA LEU A 47 -10.66 -11.09 13.37
C LEU A 47 -11.37 -11.81 12.20
N MET A 48 -10.98 -11.49 10.95
CA MET A 48 -11.51 -12.16 9.75
C MET A 48 -11.11 -13.64 9.68
N LYS A 49 -9.88 -13.99 10.07
CA LYS A 49 -9.45 -15.39 10.13
C LYS A 49 -10.19 -16.21 11.18
N ILE A 50 -10.65 -15.58 12.26
CA ILE A 50 -11.55 -16.22 13.23
C ILE A 50 -12.93 -16.41 12.61
N LEU A 51 -13.50 -15.39 11.99
CA LEU A 51 -14.81 -15.45 11.34
C LEU A 51 -14.85 -16.48 10.20
N THR A 52 -13.74 -16.66 9.51
CA THR A 52 -13.60 -17.65 8.42
C THR A 52 -13.09 -19.03 8.88
N GLY A 53 -12.90 -19.24 10.18
CA GLY A 53 -12.52 -20.55 10.75
C GLY A 53 -11.08 -20.98 10.48
N VAL A 54 -10.20 -20.05 10.06
CA VAL A 54 -8.75 -20.27 9.93
C VAL A 54 -8.10 -20.28 11.32
N TYR A 55 -8.60 -19.43 12.23
CA TYR A 55 -8.21 -19.41 13.63
C TYR A 55 -9.44 -19.66 14.52
N THR A 56 -9.22 -20.24 15.69
CA THR A 56 -10.21 -20.30 16.76
C THR A 56 -10.06 -19.10 17.66
N LYS A 57 -11.18 -18.53 18.12
CA LYS A 57 -11.19 -17.53 19.20
C LYS A 57 -10.81 -18.16 20.53
N ASP A 58 -10.24 -17.38 21.43
CA ASP A 58 -9.93 -17.85 22.80
C ASP A 58 -11.04 -17.46 23.79
N ALA A 59 -11.79 -16.36 23.50
CA ALA A 59 -13.00 -15.96 24.21
C ALA A 59 -13.89 -15.08 23.31
N GLY A 60 -15.09 -14.75 23.80
CA GLY A 60 -16.09 -13.96 23.07
C GLY A 60 -17.10 -14.82 22.32
N GLU A 61 -18.05 -14.17 21.67
CA GLU A 61 -19.18 -14.82 21.00
C GLU A 61 -19.29 -14.37 19.53
N ILE A 62 -19.72 -15.31 18.67
CA ILE A 62 -20.09 -15.05 17.28
C ILE A 62 -21.54 -15.48 17.11
N GLU A 63 -22.37 -14.56 16.62
CA GLU A 63 -23.77 -14.83 16.31
C GLU A 63 -24.01 -14.65 14.81
N LEU A 64 -24.73 -15.59 14.20
CA LEU A 64 -25.31 -15.47 12.87
C LEU A 64 -26.83 -15.51 12.97
N TYR A 65 -27.51 -14.47 12.47
CA TYR A 65 -28.98 -14.31 12.58
C TYR A 65 -29.47 -14.43 14.01
N GLY A 66 -28.76 -13.79 14.96
CA GLY A 66 -29.12 -13.81 16.40
C GLY A 66 -28.92 -15.17 17.08
N LYS A 67 -28.27 -16.13 16.43
CA LYS A 67 -27.97 -17.46 17.00
C LYS A 67 -26.47 -17.58 17.24
N PRO A 68 -26.04 -17.95 18.44
CA PRO A 68 -24.62 -18.21 18.70
C PRO A 68 -24.12 -19.38 17.86
N VAL A 69 -22.93 -19.21 17.28
CA VAL A 69 -22.29 -20.21 16.42
C VAL A 69 -20.82 -20.38 16.78
N GLU A 70 -20.34 -21.62 16.69
CA GLU A 70 -18.91 -21.91 16.69
C GLU A 70 -18.46 -22.22 15.26
N ILE A 71 -17.31 -21.68 14.87
CA ILE A 71 -16.72 -21.86 13.53
C ILE A 71 -15.38 -22.56 13.69
N HIS A 72 -15.28 -23.78 13.16
CA HIS A 72 -14.12 -24.66 13.39
C HIS A 72 -13.20 -24.81 12.18
N SER A 73 -13.67 -24.45 11.00
CA SER A 73 -12.91 -24.57 9.76
C SER A 73 -13.47 -23.66 8.65
N PRO A 74 -12.70 -23.37 7.58
CA PRO A 74 -13.19 -22.59 6.45
C PRO A 74 -14.41 -23.22 5.75
N ARG A 75 -14.48 -24.56 5.69
CA ARG A 75 -15.66 -25.26 5.17
C ARG A 75 -16.89 -25.06 6.06
N ASP A 76 -16.71 -25.06 7.36
CA ASP A 76 -17.77 -24.80 8.32
C ASP A 76 -18.29 -23.35 8.21
N ALA A 77 -17.38 -22.36 8.06
CA ALA A 77 -17.76 -20.98 7.81
C ALA A 77 -18.60 -20.84 6.53
N GLN A 78 -18.16 -21.45 5.44
CA GLN A 78 -18.89 -21.46 4.16
C GLN A 78 -20.26 -22.13 4.28
N ALA A 79 -20.37 -23.25 5.00
CA ALA A 79 -21.64 -23.92 5.24
C ALA A 79 -22.62 -23.07 6.05
N LYS A 80 -22.10 -22.20 6.92
CA LYS A 80 -22.86 -21.21 7.70
C LYS A 80 -23.14 -19.89 6.95
N GLY A 81 -22.68 -19.76 5.71
CA GLY A 81 -22.92 -18.61 4.85
C GLY A 81 -21.90 -17.49 4.96
N VAL A 82 -20.72 -17.76 5.49
CA VAL A 82 -19.61 -16.79 5.55
C VAL A 82 -18.57 -17.17 4.50
N SER A 83 -18.29 -16.24 3.57
CA SER A 83 -17.28 -16.40 2.51
C SER A 83 -16.28 -15.25 2.51
N ILE A 84 -15.07 -15.47 1.99
CA ILE A 84 -14.01 -14.48 1.90
C ILE A 84 -13.40 -14.44 0.50
N VAL A 85 -13.13 -13.24 0.03
CA VAL A 85 -12.27 -12.91 -1.11
C VAL A 85 -10.99 -12.34 -0.55
N HIS A 86 -9.87 -12.99 -0.83
CA HIS A 86 -8.56 -12.59 -0.31
C HIS A 86 -7.92 -11.49 -1.18
N GLN A 87 -6.96 -10.78 -0.62
CA GLN A 87 -6.16 -9.75 -1.31
C GLN A 87 -5.41 -10.32 -2.52
N GLU A 88 -4.83 -11.53 -2.40
CA GLU A 88 -4.22 -12.24 -3.52
C GLU A 88 -5.25 -13.15 -4.18
N LEU A 89 -5.30 -13.12 -5.52
CA LEU A 89 -6.22 -13.95 -6.30
C LEU A 89 -5.87 -15.44 -6.17
N ASN A 90 -6.79 -16.21 -5.63
CA ASN A 90 -6.66 -17.65 -5.47
C ASN A 90 -7.30 -18.43 -6.64
N LEU A 91 -6.91 -18.05 -7.87
CA LEU A 91 -7.38 -18.66 -9.11
C LEU A 91 -6.28 -19.46 -9.79
N MET A 92 -6.63 -20.64 -10.29
CA MET A 92 -5.75 -21.46 -11.12
C MET A 92 -5.75 -20.90 -12.53
N GLN A 93 -4.63 -20.31 -12.94
CA GLN A 93 -4.50 -19.54 -14.19
C GLN A 93 -4.74 -20.38 -15.46
N ASP A 94 -4.38 -21.65 -15.44
CA ASP A 94 -4.53 -22.57 -16.59
C ASP A 94 -5.91 -23.23 -16.69
N LEU A 95 -6.73 -23.13 -15.64
CA LEU A 95 -8.10 -23.63 -15.63
C LEU A 95 -9.07 -22.59 -16.19
N THR A 96 -10.23 -23.08 -16.66
CA THR A 96 -11.34 -22.22 -17.08
C THR A 96 -12.01 -21.54 -15.89
N VAL A 97 -12.81 -20.52 -16.17
CA VAL A 97 -13.64 -19.82 -15.18
C VAL A 97 -14.57 -20.82 -14.47
N ALA A 98 -15.23 -21.71 -15.22
CA ALA A 98 -16.12 -22.72 -14.65
C ALA A 98 -15.39 -23.69 -13.71
N GLU A 99 -14.21 -24.15 -14.10
CA GLU A 99 -13.38 -25.02 -13.26
C GLU A 99 -12.92 -24.33 -11.99
N ASN A 100 -12.53 -23.04 -12.06
CA ASN A 100 -12.16 -22.26 -10.88
C ASN A 100 -13.34 -22.03 -9.91
N ILE A 101 -14.54 -21.72 -10.44
CA ILE A 101 -15.74 -21.46 -9.61
C ILE A 101 -16.12 -22.73 -8.82
N TYR A 102 -16.06 -23.90 -9.45
CA TYR A 102 -16.51 -25.17 -8.84
C TYR A 102 -15.38 -26.10 -8.40
N ILE A 103 -14.14 -25.60 -8.31
CA ILE A 103 -12.98 -26.40 -7.87
C ILE A 103 -13.27 -27.10 -6.53
N GLY A 104 -13.05 -28.42 -6.46
CA GLY A 104 -13.34 -29.25 -5.29
C GLY A 104 -14.82 -29.52 -5.03
N ARG A 105 -15.72 -29.11 -5.98
CA ARG A 105 -17.19 -29.31 -5.92
C ARG A 105 -17.74 -29.57 -7.32
N GLU A 106 -16.93 -30.14 -8.18
CA GLU A 106 -17.28 -30.42 -9.58
C GLU A 106 -18.50 -31.32 -9.68
N PRO A 107 -19.48 -31.00 -10.52
CA PRO A 107 -20.61 -31.88 -10.74
C PRO A 107 -20.15 -33.15 -11.44
N THR A 108 -20.65 -34.29 -10.99
CA THR A 108 -20.31 -35.61 -11.54
C THR A 108 -21.52 -36.27 -12.16
N SER A 109 -21.27 -37.12 -13.19
CA SER A 109 -22.21 -38.07 -13.76
C SER A 109 -21.62 -39.45 -13.56
N GLY A 110 -22.05 -40.15 -12.50
CA GLY A 110 -21.41 -41.37 -12.03
C GLY A 110 -19.99 -41.10 -11.53
N LEU A 111 -19.00 -41.77 -12.14
CA LEU A 111 -17.57 -41.60 -11.79
C LEU A 111 -16.84 -40.52 -12.61
N LEU A 112 -17.50 -39.90 -13.58
CA LEU A 112 -16.90 -38.92 -14.47
C LEU A 112 -17.37 -37.51 -14.13
N LEU A 113 -16.50 -36.51 -14.39
CA LEU A 113 -16.85 -35.12 -14.30
C LEU A 113 -17.86 -34.71 -15.39
N ASP A 114 -18.93 -34.02 -15.02
CA ASP A 114 -19.89 -33.44 -15.95
C ASP A 114 -19.52 -31.99 -16.31
N GLN A 115 -18.56 -31.86 -17.23
CA GLN A 115 -18.09 -30.53 -17.68
C GLN A 115 -19.20 -29.71 -18.33
N LYS A 116 -20.18 -30.36 -19.01
CA LYS A 116 -21.30 -29.61 -19.62
C LYS A 116 -22.18 -28.98 -18.58
N LYS A 117 -22.50 -29.71 -17.53
CA LYS A 117 -23.27 -29.24 -16.39
C LYS A 117 -22.49 -28.13 -15.63
N GLN A 118 -21.19 -28.36 -15.41
CA GLN A 118 -20.33 -27.37 -14.74
C GLN A 118 -20.29 -26.01 -15.48
N ASN A 119 -20.05 -26.07 -16.81
CA ASN A 119 -20.03 -24.87 -17.65
C ASN A 119 -21.38 -24.14 -17.65
N ARG A 120 -22.49 -24.88 -17.71
CA ARG A 120 -23.83 -24.29 -17.66
C ARG A 120 -24.09 -23.63 -16.32
N MET A 121 -23.84 -24.29 -15.20
CA MET A 121 -24.01 -23.74 -13.85
C MET A 121 -23.16 -22.49 -13.64
N ALA A 122 -21.90 -22.52 -14.10
CA ALA A 122 -21.02 -21.34 -14.01
C ALA A 122 -21.56 -20.19 -14.85
N GLN A 123 -22.03 -20.45 -16.07
CA GLN A 123 -22.57 -19.42 -16.95
C GLN A 123 -23.87 -18.81 -16.38
N GLU A 124 -24.75 -19.63 -15.81
CA GLU A 124 -25.96 -19.19 -15.13
C GLU A 124 -25.63 -18.28 -13.91
N LEU A 125 -24.63 -18.67 -13.12
CA LEU A 125 -24.14 -17.83 -12.00
C LEU A 125 -23.58 -16.50 -12.48
N LEU A 126 -22.70 -16.50 -13.48
CA LEU A 126 -22.12 -15.28 -14.04
C LEU A 126 -23.20 -14.35 -14.61
N GLN A 127 -24.20 -14.91 -15.28
CA GLN A 127 -25.36 -14.16 -15.79
C GLN A 127 -26.23 -13.56 -14.66
N SER A 128 -26.47 -14.34 -13.60
CA SER A 128 -27.23 -13.84 -12.43
C SER A 128 -26.52 -12.69 -11.72
N LEU A 129 -25.18 -12.67 -11.80
CA LEU A 129 -24.33 -11.58 -11.29
C LEU A 129 -24.10 -10.46 -12.31
N HIS A 130 -24.73 -10.53 -13.49
CA HIS A 130 -24.55 -9.60 -14.61
C HIS A 130 -23.09 -9.43 -15.08
N LEU A 131 -22.30 -10.50 -14.97
CA LEU A 131 -20.91 -10.54 -15.42
C LEU A 131 -20.82 -11.05 -16.87
N ASN A 132 -20.30 -10.21 -17.75
CA ASN A 132 -20.08 -10.59 -19.15
C ASN A 132 -18.73 -11.33 -19.30
N ILE A 133 -18.71 -12.57 -18.81
CA ILE A 133 -17.55 -13.46 -18.85
C ILE A 133 -18.04 -14.82 -19.37
N ASP A 134 -17.33 -15.39 -20.35
CA ASP A 134 -17.60 -16.78 -20.80
C ASP A 134 -16.97 -17.78 -19.84
N ALA A 135 -17.80 -18.66 -19.28
CA ALA A 135 -17.40 -19.69 -18.33
C ALA A 135 -16.31 -20.65 -18.84
N LYS A 136 -16.14 -20.78 -20.16
CA LYS A 136 -15.11 -21.62 -20.79
C LYS A 136 -13.77 -20.92 -20.98
N THR A 137 -13.69 -19.62 -20.74
CA THR A 137 -12.44 -18.87 -20.90
C THR A 137 -11.43 -19.29 -19.83
N GLN A 138 -10.17 -19.48 -20.20
CA GLN A 138 -9.07 -19.67 -19.24
C GLN A 138 -8.81 -18.38 -18.46
N VAL A 139 -8.61 -18.49 -17.14
CA VAL A 139 -8.43 -17.34 -16.25
C VAL A 139 -7.25 -16.46 -16.66
N LYS A 140 -6.14 -17.03 -17.10
CA LYS A 140 -4.97 -16.26 -17.57
C LYS A 140 -5.23 -15.32 -18.76
N ARG A 141 -6.34 -15.49 -19.47
CA ARG A 141 -6.75 -14.62 -20.59
C ARG A 141 -7.61 -13.44 -20.15
N LEU A 142 -8.00 -13.40 -18.90
CA LEU A 142 -8.81 -12.34 -18.33
C LEU A 142 -7.94 -11.19 -17.80
N THR A 143 -8.45 -9.97 -17.85
CA THR A 143 -7.85 -8.85 -17.13
C THR A 143 -7.93 -9.08 -15.62
N VAL A 144 -7.09 -8.40 -14.84
CA VAL A 144 -7.06 -8.54 -13.38
C VAL A 144 -8.45 -8.25 -12.78
N ALA A 145 -9.15 -7.23 -13.26
CA ALA A 145 -10.50 -6.91 -12.84
C ALA A 145 -11.49 -8.06 -13.09
N LYS A 146 -11.45 -8.68 -14.27
CA LYS A 146 -12.31 -9.85 -14.56
C LYS A 146 -11.93 -11.05 -13.70
N GLN A 147 -10.65 -11.27 -13.42
CA GLN A 147 -10.21 -12.31 -12.50
C GLN A 147 -10.77 -12.05 -11.08
N GLN A 148 -10.75 -10.79 -10.60
CA GLN A 148 -11.37 -10.39 -9.34
C GLN A 148 -12.87 -10.74 -9.30
N MET A 149 -13.61 -10.43 -10.38
CA MET A 149 -15.03 -10.77 -10.49
C MET A 149 -15.26 -12.30 -10.46
N VAL A 150 -14.37 -13.09 -11.06
CA VAL A 150 -14.42 -14.56 -10.99
C VAL A 150 -14.17 -15.07 -9.57
N GLU A 151 -13.23 -14.48 -8.83
CA GLU A 151 -12.98 -14.83 -7.42
C GLU A 151 -14.20 -14.54 -6.54
N ILE A 152 -14.87 -13.40 -6.78
CA ILE A 152 -16.12 -13.07 -6.08
C ILE A 152 -17.24 -14.05 -6.48
N ALA A 153 -17.40 -14.36 -7.77
CA ALA A 153 -18.39 -15.32 -8.23
C ALA A 153 -18.15 -16.71 -7.63
N LYS A 154 -16.89 -17.15 -7.51
CA LYS A 154 -16.48 -18.38 -6.83
C LYS A 154 -16.94 -18.38 -5.36
N SER A 155 -16.73 -17.27 -4.64
CA SER A 155 -17.15 -17.13 -3.25
C SER A 155 -18.68 -17.13 -3.09
N LEU A 156 -19.42 -16.61 -4.07
CA LEU A 156 -20.88 -16.59 -4.08
C LEU A 156 -21.50 -17.91 -4.59
N SER A 157 -20.73 -18.77 -5.27
CA SER A 157 -21.20 -20.08 -5.77
C SER A 157 -21.55 -21.08 -4.66
N PHE A 158 -21.20 -20.77 -3.43
CA PHE A 158 -21.76 -21.44 -2.25
C PHE A 158 -23.16 -20.88 -2.01
N ASN A 159 -24.20 -21.54 -2.46
CA ASN A 159 -25.60 -21.10 -2.54
C ASN A 159 -26.25 -20.51 -1.27
N ASN A 160 -25.46 -20.26 -0.23
CA ASN A 160 -25.90 -19.73 1.06
C ASN A 160 -25.07 -18.55 1.58
N THR A 161 -24.27 -17.91 0.73
CA THR A 161 -23.44 -16.78 1.19
C THR A 161 -24.33 -15.62 1.64
N LYS A 162 -24.21 -15.28 2.92
CA LYS A 162 -24.94 -14.20 3.59
C LYS A 162 -24.02 -13.07 4.03
N VAL A 163 -22.79 -13.43 4.39
CA VAL A 163 -21.73 -12.51 4.75
C VAL A 163 -20.54 -12.74 3.80
N LEU A 164 -20.17 -11.72 3.05
CA LEU A 164 -19.02 -11.74 2.15
C LEU A 164 -17.94 -10.79 2.65
N ILE A 165 -16.77 -11.32 2.95
CA ILE A 165 -15.59 -10.53 3.34
C ILE A 165 -14.79 -10.25 2.08
N MET A 166 -14.41 -9.00 1.86
CA MET A 166 -13.55 -8.55 0.78
C MET A 166 -12.32 -7.88 1.38
N ASP A 167 -11.16 -8.53 1.27
CA ASP A 167 -9.89 -8.04 1.83
C ASP A 167 -9.08 -7.37 0.73
N GLU A 168 -9.03 -6.02 0.74
CA GLU A 168 -8.36 -5.16 -0.24
C GLU A 168 -8.67 -5.49 -1.72
N PRO A 169 -9.95 -5.60 -2.11
CA PRO A 169 -10.32 -6.10 -3.44
C PRO A 169 -9.93 -5.17 -4.60
N SER A 170 -9.60 -3.92 -4.32
CA SER A 170 -9.22 -2.88 -5.30
C SER A 170 -7.72 -2.70 -5.47
N ALA A 171 -6.87 -3.40 -4.69
CA ALA A 171 -5.44 -3.12 -4.59
C ALA A 171 -4.66 -3.17 -5.94
N ALA A 172 -5.12 -3.98 -6.90
CA ALA A 172 -4.47 -4.16 -8.20
C ALA A 172 -5.30 -3.60 -9.37
N LEU A 173 -6.35 -2.82 -9.09
CA LEU A 173 -7.28 -2.30 -10.09
C LEU A 173 -6.99 -0.84 -10.44
N THR A 174 -7.26 -0.48 -11.70
CA THR A 174 -7.31 0.91 -12.16
C THR A 174 -8.59 1.60 -11.65
N GLU A 175 -8.64 2.93 -11.68
CA GLU A 175 -9.82 3.69 -11.22
C GLU A 175 -11.10 3.30 -11.95
N SER A 176 -11.03 3.10 -13.27
CA SER A 176 -12.18 2.63 -14.06
C SER A 176 -12.66 1.23 -13.64
N GLU A 177 -11.73 0.34 -13.31
CA GLU A 177 -12.04 -1.03 -12.85
C GLU A 177 -12.60 -1.05 -11.42
N ILE A 178 -12.22 -0.07 -10.59
CA ILE A 178 -12.79 0.13 -9.25
C ILE A 178 -14.24 0.55 -9.32
N GLU A 179 -14.61 1.43 -10.25
CA GLU A 179 -16.02 1.81 -10.46
C GLU A 179 -16.89 0.62 -10.90
N ASP A 180 -16.35 -0.26 -11.76
CA ASP A 180 -17.03 -1.51 -12.14
C ASP A 180 -17.21 -2.42 -10.91
N LEU A 181 -16.19 -2.56 -10.07
CA LEU A 181 -16.25 -3.30 -8.80
C LEU A 181 -17.30 -2.69 -7.86
N PHE A 182 -17.35 -1.39 -7.69
CA PHE A 182 -18.33 -0.70 -6.83
C PHE A 182 -19.75 -0.88 -7.34
N THR A 183 -19.94 -0.81 -8.65
CA THR A 183 -21.25 -1.08 -9.27
C THR A 183 -21.71 -2.51 -8.98
N PHE A 184 -20.79 -3.46 -9.05
CA PHE A 184 -21.06 -4.85 -8.70
C PHE A 184 -21.40 -5.01 -7.20
N ILE A 185 -20.63 -4.39 -6.29
CA ILE A 185 -20.88 -4.43 -4.84
C ILE A 185 -22.26 -3.85 -4.51
N ARG A 186 -22.64 -2.72 -5.12
CA ARG A 186 -23.96 -2.10 -4.91
C ARG A 186 -25.09 -3.05 -5.28
N ARG A 187 -24.98 -3.75 -6.43
CA ARG A 187 -25.96 -4.77 -6.84
C ARG A 187 -26.01 -5.95 -5.89
N LEU A 188 -24.84 -6.43 -5.44
CA LEU A 188 -24.78 -7.52 -4.49
C LEU A 188 -25.44 -7.16 -3.15
N LYS A 189 -25.25 -5.94 -2.67
CA LYS A 189 -25.92 -5.40 -1.49
C LYS A 189 -27.47 -5.45 -1.65
N GLU A 190 -28.01 -5.15 -2.81
CA GLU A 190 -29.46 -5.20 -3.09
C GLU A 190 -30.05 -6.62 -2.94
N THR A 191 -29.22 -7.65 -3.10
CA THR A 191 -29.65 -9.06 -2.86
C THR A 191 -29.75 -9.44 -1.38
N GLY A 192 -29.40 -8.53 -0.47
CA GLY A 192 -29.44 -8.75 0.98
C GLY A 192 -28.15 -9.37 1.56
N VAL A 193 -27.11 -9.54 0.77
CA VAL A 193 -25.78 -9.97 1.28
C VAL A 193 -25.16 -8.84 2.09
N GLY A 194 -24.71 -9.14 3.31
CA GLY A 194 -23.87 -8.21 4.09
C GLY A 194 -22.42 -8.34 3.69
N ILE A 195 -21.76 -7.21 3.47
CA ILE A 195 -20.40 -7.16 2.98
C ILE A 195 -19.49 -6.54 4.02
N VAL A 196 -18.39 -7.22 4.38
CA VAL A 196 -17.30 -6.64 5.16
C VAL A 196 -16.22 -6.21 4.17
N TYR A 197 -16.02 -4.90 4.03
CA TYR A 197 -15.08 -4.30 3.10
C TYR A 197 -13.84 -3.83 3.85
N ILE A 198 -12.68 -4.41 3.58
CA ILE A 198 -11.40 -4.01 4.18
C ILE A 198 -10.62 -3.27 3.11
N SER A 199 -10.28 -2.02 3.37
CA SER A 199 -9.42 -1.20 2.51
C SER A 199 -8.62 -0.22 3.36
N HIS A 200 -7.44 0.14 2.88
CA HIS A 200 -6.64 1.23 3.42
C HIS A 200 -6.83 2.53 2.60
N ARG A 201 -7.60 2.48 1.50
CA ARG A 201 -7.91 3.63 0.64
C ARG A 201 -9.16 4.31 1.16
N MET A 202 -8.96 5.42 1.88
CA MET A 202 -10.04 6.12 2.57
C MET A 202 -11.12 6.67 1.62
N ASP A 203 -10.73 7.06 0.40
CA ASP A 203 -11.65 7.58 -0.63
C ASP A 203 -12.66 6.53 -1.08
N GLU A 204 -12.28 5.24 -1.11
CA GLU A 204 -13.17 4.13 -1.43
C GLU A 204 -14.27 3.97 -0.38
N LEU A 205 -13.92 4.14 0.90
CA LEU A 205 -14.87 3.96 2.00
C LEU A 205 -16.05 4.92 1.88
N LYS A 206 -15.80 6.17 1.54
CA LYS A 206 -16.84 7.18 1.34
C LYS A 206 -17.80 6.85 0.20
N GLN A 207 -17.33 6.13 -0.81
CA GLN A 207 -18.11 5.83 -2.02
C GLN A 207 -18.98 4.59 -1.88
N ILE A 208 -18.52 3.59 -1.10
CA ILE A 208 -19.13 2.25 -1.15
C ILE A 208 -19.70 1.77 0.19
N THR A 209 -19.28 2.33 1.33
CA THR A 209 -19.67 1.80 2.64
C THR A 209 -20.82 2.57 3.29
N ASP A 210 -21.60 1.87 4.10
CA ASP A 210 -22.70 2.46 4.89
C ASP A 210 -22.24 2.84 6.30
N ARG A 211 -21.45 1.97 6.93
CA ARG A 211 -20.85 2.19 8.25
C ARG A 211 -19.38 1.78 8.24
N ILE A 212 -18.63 2.30 9.18
CA ILE A 212 -17.21 2.05 9.36
C ILE A 212 -16.97 1.61 10.80
N THR A 213 -16.47 0.38 10.98
CA THR A 213 -15.95 -0.10 12.26
C THR A 213 -14.45 0.11 12.31
N VAL A 214 -13.98 0.80 13.33
CA VAL A 214 -12.57 1.14 13.54
C VAL A 214 -11.98 0.21 14.60
N MET A 215 -10.84 -0.41 14.27
CA MET A 215 -10.01 -1.18 15.18
C MET A 215 -8.64 -0.53 15.38
N ARG A 216 -8.10 -0.62 16.58
CA ARG A 216 -6.76 -0.16 16.93
C ARG A 216 -6.15 -1.06 18.00
N ASP A 217 -4.89 -1.49 17.80
CA ASP A 217 -4.12 -2.31 18.75
C ASP A 217 -4.87 -3.56 19.25
N GLY A 218 -5.60 -4.23 18.34
CA GLY A 218 -6.40 -5.42 18.66
C GLY A 218 -7.77 -5.15 19.27
N GLN A 219 -8.12 -3.89 19.53
CA GLN A 219 -9.35 -3.47 20.19
C GLN A 219 -10.34 -2.82 19.23
N TYR A 220 -11.63 -2.94 19.57
CA TYR A 220 -12.70 -2.14 18.96
C TYR A 220 -12.62 -0.70 19.49
N VAL A 221 -12.66 0.27 18.60
CA VAL A 221 -12.69 1.69 18.97
C VAL A 221 -14.10 2.26 18.87
N ASN A 222 -14.71 2.21 17.68
CA ASN A 222 -16.04 2.75 17.43
C ASN A 222 -16.61 2.20 16.11
N THR A 223 -17.93 2.33 15.95
CA THR A 223 -18.61 2.15 14.65
C THR A 223 -19.42 3.41 14.34
N VAL A 224 -19.18 3.99 13.19
CA VAL A 224 -19.78 5.25 12.74
C VAL A 224 -20.51 5.08 11.41
N ASN A 225 -21.50 5.92 11.13
CA ASN A 225 -22.11 5.98 9.80
C ASN A 225 -21.16 6.71 8.84
N THR A 226 -20.94 6.17 7.66
CA THR A 226 -20.05 6.75 6.68
C THR A 226 -20.50 8.15 6.21
N ALA A 227 -21.81 8.35 6.10
CA ALA A 227 -22.38 9.64 5.70
C ALA A 227 -22.14 10.76 6.71
N ASP A 228 -22.11 10.43 8.00
CA ASP A 228 -22.07 11.39 9.11
C ASP A 228 -20.65 11.67 9.60
N THR A 229 -19.63 11.00 9.05
CA THR A 229 -18.25 11.03 9.55
C THR A 229 -17.31 11.51 8.46
N THR A 230 -16.30 12.31 8.80
CA THR A 230 -15.22 12.72 7.87
C THR A 230 -14.14 11.65 7.81
N ILE A 231 -13.35 11.67 6.73
CA ILE A 231 -12.16 10.78 6.60
C ILE A 231 -11.18 11.04 7.74
N ASP A 232 -10.98 12.30 8.11
CA ASP A 232 -10.05 12.70 9.16
C ASP A 232 -10.46 12.16 10.53
N GLU A 233 -11.76 12.16 10.86
CA GLU A 233 -12.27 11.55 12.09
C GLU A 233 -12.03 10.03 12.13
N VAL A 234 -12.22 9.34 11.00
CA VAL A 234 -11.92 7.90 10.90
C VAL A 234 -10.43 7.65 11.13
N VAL A 235 -9.57 8.43 10.47
CA VAL A 235 -8.11 8.35 10.61
C VAL A 235 -7.69 8.63 12.07
N GLN A 236 -8.28 9.66 12.70
CA GLN A 236 -8.03 9.96 14.12
C GLN A 236 -8.39 8.79 15.05
N MET A 237 -9.53 8.14 14.83
CA MET A 237 -9.92 6.95 15.58
C MET A 237 -8.95 5.78 15.37
N MET A 238 -8.46 5.57 14.12
CA MET A 238 -7.51 4.50 13.80
C MET A 238 -6.16 4.69 14.47
N VAL A 239 -5.65 5.92 14.51
CA VAL A 239 -4.29 6.23 14.99
C VAL A 239 -4.27 6.67 16.45
N GLY A 240 -5.40 7.14 16.98
CA GLY A 240 -5.55 7.60 18.38
C GLY A 240 -4.89 8.93 18.71
N ARG A 241 -4.43 9.64 17.70
CA ARG A 241 -3.87 11.01 17.81
C ARG A 241 -4.29 11.83 16.60
N VAL A 242 -4.39 13.13 16.76
CA VAL A 242 -4.69 14.04 15.65
C VAL A 242 -3.52 14.01 14.68
N ILE A 243 -3.77 13.54 13.46
CA ILE A 243 -2.83 13.57 12.33
C ILE A 243 -3.26 14.73 11.44
N TYR A 244 -3.28 15.95 11.97
CA TYR A 244 -3.43 17.13 11.14
C TYR A 244 -2.04 17.67 10.80
N GLU A 245 -1.61 17.40 9.58
CA GLU A 245 -0.70 18.30 8.88
C GLU A 245 -1.52 18.87 7.73
N GLU A 246 -1.86 20.16 7.83
CA GLU A 246 -2.53 20.91 6.76
C GLU A 246 -1.66 20.85 5.49
N PRO A 247 -2.26 20.92 4.28
CA PRO A 247 -1.49 21.11 3.06
C PRO A 247 -0.52 22.27 3.23
N LYS A 248 0.71 22.09 2.73
CA LYS A 248 1.72 23.13 2.79
C LYS A 248 1.26 24.31 1.94
N THR A 249 1.14 25.48 2.53
CA THR A 249 0.66 26.69 1.85
C THR A 249 1.79 27.61 1.40
N HIS A 250 2.99 27.43 1.95
CA HIS A 250 4.18 28.23 1.63
C HIS A 250 5.42 27.37 1.64
N SER A 251 6.38 27.71 0.79
CA SER A 251 7.71 27.11 0.83
C SER A 251 8.48 27.57 2.07
N ASN A 252 9.18 26.65 2.72
CA ASN A 252 10.10 26.94 3.82
C ASN A 252 11.54 27.18 3.35
N VAL A 253 11.79 27.11 2.04
CA VAL A 253 13.10 27.29 1.45
C VAL A 253 13.46 28.79 1.44
N ALA A 254 14.63 29.14 1.96
CA ALA A 254 15.10 30.53 1.91
C ALA A 254 15.30 30.97 0.43
N PRO A 255 14.94 32.22 0.06
CA PRO A 255 15.06 32.69 -1.31
C PRO A 255 16.48 32.62 -1.88
N ASP A 256 17.50 32.65 -1.02
CA ASP A 256 18.93 32.58 -1.33
C ASP A 256 19.53 31.21 -0.98
N ALA A 257 18.71 30.18 -0.78
CA ALA A 257 19.19 28.84 -0.46
C ALA A 257 20.10 28.31 -1.59
N PRO A 258 21.29 27.76 -1.26
CA PRO A 258 22.22 27.30 -2.27
C PRO A 258 21.66 26.10 -3.04
N VAL A 259 21.98 26.02 -4.34
CA VAL A 259 21.69 24.86 -5.18
C VAL A 259 22.62 23.72 -4.77
N VAL A 260 22.06 22.60 -4.36
CA VAL A 260 22.80 21.38 -3.97
C VAL A 260 22.92 20.41 -5.15
N LEU A 261 21.84 20.26 -5.94
CA LEU A 261 21.85 19.40 -7.14
C LEU A 261 21.29 20.20 -8.32
N GLU A 262 21.99 20.11 -9.43
CA GLU A 262 21.57 20.64 -10.73
C GLU A 262 21.59 19.51 -11.76
N ALA A 263 20.46 19.25 -12.38
CA ALA A 263 20.28 18.33 -13.47
C ALA A 263 20.02 19.11 -14.75
N GLU A 264 20.89 18.96 -15.74
CA GLU A 264 20.81 19.69 -17.00
C GLU A 264 20.65 18.69 -18.15
N HIS A 265 19.57 18.82 -18.92
CA HIS A 265 19.33 18.09 -20.17
C HIS A 265 19.48 16.56 -20.02
N LEU A 266 18.94 15.97 -18.93
CA LEU A 266 19.02 14.52 -18.73
C LEU A 266 18.24 13.77 -19.82
N VAL A 267 18.92 12.81 -20.47
CA VAL A 267 18.37 12.00 -21.56
C VAL A 267 18.68 10.52 -21.35
N SER A 268 17.68 9.68 -21.60
CA SER A 268 17.77 8.23 -21.75
C SER A 268 16.70 7.74 -22.72
N ASP A 269 16.48 6.44 -22.82
CA ASP A 269 15.40 5.88 -23.64
C ASP A 269 14.01 6.34 -23.11
N ASP A 270 13.85 6.47 -21.79
CA ASP A 270 12.58 6.79 -21.11
C ASP A 270 12.49 8.26 -20.65
N VAL A 271 13.61 9.01 -20.66
CA VAL A 271 13.68 10.41 -20.18
C VAL A 271 14.16 11.29 -21.31
N LYS A 272 13.40 12.37 -21.59
CA LYS A 272 13.57 13.23 -22.76
C LYS A 272 13.81 14.68 -22.32
N ASP A 273 15.08 15.07 -22.19
CA ASP A 273 15.51 16.46 -21.93
C ASP A 273 14.92 17.04 -20.62
N VAL A 274 15.20 16.39 -19.49
CA VAL A 274 14.74 16.84 -18.18
C VAL A 274 15.80 17.69 -17.50
N SER A 275 15.42 18.92 -17.12
CA SER A 275 16.29 19.87 -16.40
C SER A 275 15.57 20.42 -15.18
N PHE A 276 16.25 20.47 -14.02
CA PHE A 276 15.77 21.05 -12.79
C PHE A 276 16.92 21.32 -11.80
N VAL A 277 16.64 22.12 -10.79
CA VAL A 277 17.55 22.37 -9.68
C VAL A 277 16.90 21.97 -8.36
N LEU A 278 17.71 21.64 -7.36
CA LEU A 278 17.26 21.28 -6.01
C LEU A 278 18.08 22.11 -5.01
N HIS A 279 17.39 22.81 -4.11
CA HIS A 279 18.01 23.69 -3.15
C HIS A 279 18.22 22.99 -1.79
N LYS A 280 19.11 23.53 -1.00
CA LYS A 280 19.35 23.08 0.38
C LYS A 280 18.09 23.28 1.22
N GLY A 281 17.66 22.23 1.92
CA GLY A 281 16.46 22.26 2.75
C GLY A 281 15.15 22.20 1.97
N GLU A 282 15.18 21.98 0.67
CA GLU A 282 13.99 21.86 -0.19
C GLU A 282 13.48 20.43 -0.22
N ILE A 283 12.14 20.30 -0.24
CA ILE A 283 11.44 19.08 -0.68
C ILE A 283 10.84 19.35 -2.06
N LEU A 284 11.50 18.87 -3.11
CA LEU A 284 11.05 18.97 -4.49
C LEU A 284 10.18 17.77 -4.85
N GLY A 285 8.88 18.00 -5.09
CA GLY A 285 7.93 16.98 -5.51
C GLY A 285 8.04 16.66 -7.00
N PHE A 286 7.90 15.39 -7.36
CA PHE A 286 7.76 14.94 -8.74
C PHE A 286 6.38 14.33 -8.93
N ALA A 287 5.54 15.02 -9.70
CA ALA A 287 4.19 14.62 -10.08
C ALA A 287 4.15 14.07 -11.51
N GLY A 288 3.11 13.31 -11.84
CA GLY A 288 2.85 12.78 -13.18
C GLY A 288 2.09 11.46 -13.13
N LEU A 289 1.51 11.06 -14.25
CA LEU A 289 0.81 9.78 -14.37
C LEU A 289 1.78 8.60 -14.31
N MET A 290 1.26 7.39 -14.17
CA MET A 290 2.05 6.16 -14.25
C MET A 290 2.79 6.11 -15.59
N GLY A 291 4.10 5.82 -15.56
CA GLY A 291 4.96 5.85 -16.77
C GLY A 291 5.36 7.25 -17.24
N ALA A 292 5.18 8.29 -16.44
CA ALA A 292 5.56 9.66 -16.80
C ALA A 292 7.08 9.91 -16.82
N GLY A 293 7.92 8.98 -16.36
CA GLY A 293 9.38 9.12 -16.34
C GLY A 293 9.95 9.61 -15.00
N ARG A 294 9.16 9.64 -13.91
CA ARG A 294 9.57 10.12 -12.58
C ARG A 294 10.65 9.24 -11.96
N THR A 295 10.36 7.95 -11.79
CA THR A 295 11.30 6.94 -11.26
C THR A 295 12.52 6.79 -12.15
N GLU A 296 12.35 6.82 -13.46
CA GLU A 296 13.43 6.75 -14.46
C GLU A 296 14.38 7.95 -14.29
N THR A 297 13.85 9.17 -14.10
CA THR A 297 14.66 10.36 -13.80
C THR A 297 15.47 10.18 -12.50
N ALA A 298 14.85 9.68 -11.42
CA ALA A 298 15.56 9.40 -10.17
C ALA A 298 16.67 8.35 -10.34
N ARG A 299 16.40 7.31 -11.13
CA ARG A 299 17.36 6.24 -11.44
C ARG A 299 18.56 6.74 -12.25
N LEU A 300 18.35 7.73 -13.15
CA LEU A 300 19.45 8.40 -13.85
C LEU A 300 20.35 9.21 -12.90
N LEU A 301 19.75 9.93 -11.93
CA LEU A 301 20.52 10.67 -10.93
C LEU A 301 21.38 9.75 -10.06
N CYS A 302 20.90 8.54 -9.82
CA CYS A 302 21.59 7.54 -9.00
C CYS A 302 22.52 6.62 -9.80
N GLY A 303 22.61 6.78 -11.13
CA GLY A 303 23.39 5.89 -11.98
C GLY A 303 22.93 4.44 -11.97
N ALA A 304 21.65 4.20 -11.63
CA ALA A 304 21.02 2.89 -11.71
C ALA A 304 20.60 2.54 -13.14
N ASP A 305 20.28 3.56 -13.94
CA ASP A 305 20.03 3.45 -15.37
C ASP A 305 21.08 4.25 -16.17
N HIS A 306 21.29 3.83 -17.42
CA HIS A 306 22.28 4.45 -18.28
C HIS A 306 21.77 5.79 -18.84
N ARG A 307 22.53 6.87 -18.59
CA ARG A 307 22.27 8.20 -19.15
C ARG A 307 22.98 8.34 -20.48
N THR A 308 22.25 8.73 -21.52
CA THR A 308 22.78 8.97 -22.87
C THR A 308 23.20 10.42 -23.11
N GLY A 309 22.67 11.37 -22.31
CA GLY A 309 23.01 12.79 -22.41
C GLY A 309 22.74 13.56 -21.12
N GLY A 310 23.18 14.80 -21.05
CA GLY A 310 22.99 15.71 -19.94
C GLY A 310 24.08 15.67 -18.87
N THR A 311 24.00 16.59 -17.93
CA THR A 311 25.00 16.80 -16.88
C THR A 311 24.32 16.81 -15.50
N ILE A 312 24.99 16.27 -14.50
CA ILE A 312 24.60 16.37 -13.08
C ILE A 312 25.70 17.12 -12.36
N LYS A 313 25.32 18.17 -11.62
CA LYS A 313 26.24 18.89 -10.74
C LYS A 313 25.79 18.74 -9.29
N ILE A 314 26.73 18.57 -8.39
CA ILE A 314 26.51 18.55 -6.94
C ILE A 314 27.35 19.68 -6.36
N ASN A 315 26.68 20.58 -5.62
CA ASN A 315 27.31 21.80 -5.04
C ASN A 315 28.11 22.61 -6.10
N GLY A 316 27.60 22.69 -7.34
CA GLY A 316 28.21 23.40 -8.46
C GLY A 316 29.32 22.65 -9.22
N GLU A 317 29.73 21.47 -8.75
CA GLU A 317 30.76 20.65 -9.42
C GLU A 317 30.13 19.51 -10.22
N VAL A 318 30.67 19.24 -11.42
CA VAL A 318 30.16 18.15 -12.28
C VAL A 318 30.43 16.79 -11.63
N ALA A 319 29.36 16.06 -11.37
CA ALA A 319 29.40 14.72 -10.78
C ALA A 319 29.38 13.65 -11.89
N HIS A 320 30.42 12.82 -11.94
CA HIS A 320 30.52 11.71 -12.89
C HIS A 320 29.86 10.44 -12.33
N ILE A 321 28.53 10.38 -12.40
CA ILE A 321 27.73 9.28 -11.87
C ILE A 321 27.44 8.28 -12.98
N ARG A 322 28.04 7.07 -12.89
CA ARG A 322 27.85 5.93 -13.81
C ARG A 322 27.32 4.69 -13.12
N SER A 323 27.26 4.71 -11.79
CA SER A 323 26.80 3.60 -10.96
C SER A 323 26.20 4.14 -9.65
N PRO A 324 25.38 3.34 -8.94
CA PRO A 324 24.87 3.71 -7.61
C PRO A 324 25.98 4.00 -6.60
N ARG A 325 27.14 3.36 -6.74
CA ARG A 325 28.31 3.63 -5.90
C ARG A 325 28.84 5.06 -6.08
N ASP A 326 28.86 5.54 -7.33
CA ASP A 326 29.32 6.90 -7.64
C ASP A 326 28.32 7.94 -7.06
N ALA A 327 27.03 7.67 -7.16
CA ALA A 327 25.97 8.50 -6.57
C ALA A 327 26.13 8.61 -5.04
N VAL A 328 26.35 7.48 -4.36
CA VAL A 328 26.60 7.45 -2.91
C VAL A 328 27.87 8.23 -2.55
N ALA A 329 28.93 8.10 -3.34
CA ALA A 329 30.18 8.86 -3.13
C ALA A 329 29.97 10.37 -3.36
N ALA A 330 29.05 10.76 -4.26
CA ALA A 330 28.64 12.14 -4.50
C ALA A 330 27.61 12.68 -3.48
N GLY A 331 27.24 11.89 -2.46
CA GLY A 331 26.31 12.31 -1.42
C GLY A 331 24.83 12.15 -1.77
N ILE A 332 24.47 11.30 -2.72
CA ILE A 332 23.07 11.00 -3.11
C ILE A 332 22.64 9.67 -2.51
N GLY A 333 21.56 9.69 -1.71
CA GLY A 333 20.88 8.51 -1.19
C GLY A 333 19.54 8.28 -1.91
N TYR A 334 19.26 7.03 -2.29
CA TYR A 334 18.04 6.67 -3.03
C TYR A 334 17.23 5.60 -2.29
N LEU A 335 16.02 5.98 -1.91
CA LEU A 335 15.01 5.09 -1.34
C LEU A 335 14.08 4.69 -2.49
N SER A 336 14.27 3.49 -3.02
CA SER A 336 13.52 2.99 -4.18
C SER A 336 12.09 2.59 -3.82
N GLU A 337 11.19 2.66 -4.80
CA GLU A 337 9.80 2.22 -4.71
C GLU A 337 9.70 0.76 -4.23
N ASP A 338 10.43 -0.17 -4.86
CA ASP A 338 10.49 -1.57 -4.41
C ASP A 338 11.64 -1.76 -3.40
N ARG A 339 11.33 -1.45 -2.13
CA ARG A 339 12.28 -1.63 -1.01
C ARG A 339 12.74 -3.06 -0.82
N LYS A 340 11.90 -4.07 -1.18
CA LYS A 340 12.24 -5.48 -1.00
C LYS A 340 13.27 -5.97 -2.00
N ARG A 341 13.21 -5.45 -3.22
CA ARG A 341 14.10 -5.84 -4.32
C ARG A 341 15.39 -5.02 -4.34
N TYR A 342 15.29 -3.71 -4.09
CA TYR A 342 16.41 -2.77 -4.27
C TYR A 342 16.86 -2.07 -2.99
N GLY A 343 15.99 -2.01 -1.98
CA GLY A 343 16.26 -1.25 -0.75
C GLY A 343 16.89 -2.07 0.37
N LEU A 344 16.58 -3.36 0.48
CA LEU A 344 16.89 -4.22 1.64
C LEU A 344 17.41 -5.60 1.22
N CYS A 345 18.33 -6.11 2.00
CA CYS A 345 18.70 -7.52 2.01
C CYS A 345 17.84 -8.26 3.06
N LEU A 346 16.68 -8.80 2.62
CA LEU A 346 15.66 -9.37 3.51
C LEU A 346 16.15 -10.52 4.41
N GLY A 347 17.18 -11.25 3.96
CA GLY A 347 17.81 -12.34 4.71
C GLY A 347 18.83 -11.88 5.75
N LEU A 348 19.16 -10.59 5.81
CA LEU A 348 20.09 -10.01 6.76
C LEU A 348 19.36 -9.34 7.94
N SER A 349 20.09 -9.06 9.00
CA SER A 349 19.57 -8.39 10.18
C SER A 349 19.28 -6.91 9.95
N VAL A 350 18.56 -6.28 10.88
CA VAL A 350 18.38 -4.82 10.93
C VAL A 350 19.74 -4.12 10.99
N ALA A 351 20.66 -4.63 11.79
CA ALA A 351 22.01 -4.05 11.94
C ALA A 351 22.79 -4.07 10.63
N ASP A 352 22.84 -5.24 9.97
CA ASP A 352 23.56 -5.37 8.69
C ASP A 352 22.98 -4.44 7.61
N ASN A 353 21.65 -4.40 7.49
CA ASN A 353 20.99 -3.51 6.54
C ASN A 353 21.25 -2.02 6.84
N THR A 354 21.29 -1.63 8.11
CA THR A 354 21.53 -0.23 8.52
C THR A 354 22.91 0.24 8.07
N VAL A 355 23.93 -0.59 8.18
CA VAL A 355 25.34 -0.20 7.87
C VAL A 355 25.76 -0.46 6.42
N LEU A 356 24.93 -1.14 5.63
CA LEU A 356 25.31 -1.66 4.31
C LEU A 356 25.86 -0.59 3.35
N ALA A 357 25.29 0.61 3.34
CA ALA A 357 25.75 1.73 2.50
C ALA A 357 26.97 2.46 3.06
N SER A 358 27.37 2.15 4.30
CA SER A 358 28.47 2.79 5.04
C SER A 358 29.48 1.77 5.60
N LEU A 359 29.55 0.59 4.99
CA LEU A 359 30.36 -0.51 5.51
C LEU A 359 31.85 -0.15 5.61
N ASP A 360 32.31 0.73 4.76
CA ASP A 360 33.65 1.35 4.80
C ASP A 360 33.98 2.00 6.15
N GLN A 361 33.01 2.57 6.85
CA GLN A 361 33.16 3.20 8.17
C GLN A 361 33.26 2.18 9.30
N PHE A 362 32.92 0.92 9.05
CA PHE A 362 32.84 -0.17 10.01
C PHE A 362 33.92 -1.24 9.79
N THR A 363 34.84 -1.02 8.85
CA THR A 363 35.93 -1.95 8.53
C THR A 363 37.28 -1.38 8.95
N ALA A 364 38.17 -2.27 9.42
CA ALA A 364 39.57 -1.96 9.66
C ALA A 364 40.41 -3.04 8.95
N GLY A 365 40.91 -2.73 7.76
CA GLY A 365 41.53 -3.72 6.88
C GLY A 365 40.50 -4.80 6.48
N PRO A 366 40.80 -6.10 6.64
CA PRO A 366 39.90 -7.19 6.28
C PRO A 366 38.82 -7.47 7.36
N PHE A 367 38.83 -6.77 8.48
CA PHE A 367 38.00 -7.08 9.64
C PHE A 367 36.83 -6.07 9.75
N VAL A 368 35.66 -6.58 10.09
CA VAL A 368 34.44 -5.80 10.39
C VAL A 368 34.34 -5.63 11.91
N ASN A 369 33.95 -4.43 12.36
CA ASN A 369 33.76 -4.11 13.76
C ASN A 369 32.29 -4.30 14.17
N ASP A 370 31.92 -5.51 14.58
CA ASP A 370 30.55 -5.87 14.98
C ASP A 370 30.02 -5.02 16.13
N GLY A 371 30.89 -4.65 17.10
CA GLY A 371 30.49 -3.80 18.23
C GLY A 371 30.07 -2.40 17.79
N LYS A 372 30.79 -1.81 16.84
CA LYS A 372 30.45 -0.50 16.26
C LYS A 372 29.17 -0.58 15.43
N ILE A 373 28.96 -1.68 14.70
CA ILE A 373 27.72 -1.95 13.94
C ILE A 373 26.53 -2.03 14.89
N GLU A 374 26.65 -2.83 15.97
CA GLU A 374 25.59 -2.96 16.96
C GLU A 374 25.22 -1.60 17.59
N GLN A 375 26.22 -0.83 18.04
CA GLN A 375 26.01 0.47 18.64
C GLN A 375 25.29 1.44 17.69
N SER A 376 25.77 1.58 16.44
CA SER A 376 25.17 2.45 15.44
C SER A 376 23.74 2.00 15.10
N SER A 377 23.50 0.70 14.92
CA SER A 377 22.17 0.18 14.65
C SER A 377 21.18 0.48 15.78
N ARG A 378 21.59 0.30 17.04
CA ARG A 378 20.75 0.65 18.21
C ARG A 378 20.39 2.15 18.22
N THR A 379 21.37 3.01 17.96
CA THR A 379 21.15 4.47 17.86
C THR A 379 20.11 4.82 16.81
N TYR A 380 20.18 4.23 15.61
CA TYR A 380 19.21 4.51 14.56
C TYR A 380 17.85 3.84 14.79
N ILE A 381 17.77 2.66 15.40
CA ILE A 381 16.52 2.04 15.85
C ILE A 381 15.77 2.98 16.79
N GLU A 382 16.46 3.59 17.75
CA GLU A 382 15.88 4.54 18.68
C GLU A 382 15.53 5.89 18.02
N LYS A 383 16.45 6.46 17.24
CA LYS A 383 16.27 7.76 16.56
C LYS A 383 15.03 7.80 15.69
N ILE A 384 14.78 6.75 14.91
CA ILE A 384 13.63 6.69 13.98
C ILE A 384 12.49 5.78 14.50
N ARG A 385 12.60 5.33 15.76
CA ARG A 385 11.57 4.51 16.44
C ARG A 385 11.16 3.29 15.64
N THR A 386 12.14 2.50 15.18
CA THR A 386 11.89 1.24 14.48
C THR A 386 11.37 0.21 15.46
N LYS A 387 10.15 -0.31 15.26
CA LYS A 387 9.60 -1.38 16.10
C LYS A 387 10.23 -2.71 15.70
N THR A 388 11.22 -3.16 16.45
CA THR A 388 11.93 -4.42 16.27
C THR A 388 12.30 -5.03 17.62
N PRO A 389 12.23 -6.37 17.80
CA PRO A 389 12.67 -7.02 19.03
C PRO A 389 14.17 -6.81 19.34
N SER A 390 15.01 -6.75 18.30
CA SER A 390 16.43 -6.49 18.46
C SER A 390 17.09 -6.05 17.14
N HIS A 391 18.30 -5.52 17.19
CA HIS A 391 19.12 -5.20 16.01
C HIS A 391 19.48 -6.46 15.18
N LYS A 392 19.43 -7.68 15.78
CA LYS A 392 19.69 -8.97 15.11
C LYS A 392 18.47 -9.55 14.40
N THR A 393 17.29 -8.93 14.55
CA THR A 393 16.06 -9.38 13.89
C THR A 393 16.21 -9.32 12.38
N LEU A 394 15.82 -10.39 11.68
CA LEU A 394 15.85 -10.42 10.22
C LEU A 394 14.80 -9.45 9.65
N VAL A 395 15.21 -8.64 8.68
CA VAL A 395 14.34 -7.58 8.13
C VAL A 395 13.07 -8.12 7.48
N ARG A 396 13.11 -9.34 6.92
CA ARG A 396 11.91 -10.00 6.35
C ARG A 396 10.76 -10.21 7.34
N SER A 397 11.03 -10.23 8.65
CA SER A 397 10.01 -10.42 9.68
C SER A 397 9.37 -9.11 10.16
N LEU A 398 9.85 -7.96 9.70
CA LEU A 398 9.32 -6.65 10.05
C LEU A 398 8.12 -6.28 9.19
N SER A 399 7.21 -5.46 9.73
CA SER A 399 6.15 -4.83 8.95
C SER A 399 6.70 -3.88 7.88
N GLY A 400 5.91 -3.57 6.84
CA GLY A 400 6.33 -2.70 5.75
C GLY A 400 6.84 -1.34 6.22
N GLY A 401 6.16 -0.68 7.17
CA GLY A 401 6.60 0.60 7.73
C GLY A 401 7.94 0.49 8.48
N ASN A 402 8.18 -0.60 9.22
CA ASN A 402 9.46 -0.80 9.90
C ASN A 402 10.59 -1.17 8.92
N GLN A 403 10.29 -1.89 7.84
CA GLN A 403 11.25 -2.12 6.75
C GLN A 403 11.66 -0.78 6.12
N GLN A 404 10.72 0.12 5.86
CA GLN A 404 10.99 1.47 5.32
C GLN A 404 11.90 2.28 6.25
N LYS A 405 11.66 2.19 7.57
CA LYS A 405 12.53 2.81 8.57
C LYS A 405 13.95 2.26 8.54
N VAL A 406 14.15 0.97 8.29
CA VAL A 406 15.50 0.39 8.12
C VAL A 406 16.19 0.92 6.87
N VAL A 407 15.47 1.09 5.74
CA VAL A 407 16.03 1.75 4.54
C VAL A 407 16.44 3.19 4.85
N LEU A 408 15.60 3.93 5.58
CA LEU A 408 15.91 5.29 6.02
C LEU A 408 17.15 5.32 6.92
N ALA A 409 17.24 4.42 7.92
CA ALA A 409 18.40 4.31 8.80
C ALA A 409 19.71 4.16 8.01
N LYS A 410 19.70 3.34 6.96
CA LYS A 410 20.84 3.12 6.07
C LYS A 410 21.35 4.42 5.43
N TRP A 411 20.45 5.24 4.92
CA TRP A 411 20.81 6.48 4.24
C TRP A 411 21.12 7.62 5.20
N LEU A 412 20.47 7.66 6.36
CA LEU A 412 20.80 8.61 7.43
C LEU A 412 22.17 8.33 8.04
N LEU A 413 22.54 7.06 8.19
CA LEU A 413 23.88 6.66 8.65
C LEU A 413 24.96 7.04 7.62
N ARG A 414 24.64 6.96 6.32
CA ARG A 414 25.55 7.39 5.26
C ARG A 414 25.75 8.90 5.23
N ASP A 415 24.80 9.66 5.77
CA ASP A 415 24.80 11.14 5.86
C ASP A 415 24.83 11.83 4.49
N CYS A 416 24.01 11.33 3.55
CA CYS A 416 23.85 11.93 2.23
C CYS A 416 23.24 13.34 2.32
N ASP A 417 23.69 14.27 1.46
CA ASP A 417 23.16 15.63 1.38
C ASP A 417 21.87 15.70 0.54
N VAL A 418 21.77 14.83 -0.47
CA VAL A 418 20.60 14.66 -1.33
C VAL A 418 19.93 13.32 -1.01
N LEU A 419 18.64 13.34 -0.74
CA LEU A 419 17.83 12.15 -0.48
C LEU A 419 16.70 12.07 -1.50
N ILE A 420 16.61 10.98 -2.23
CA ILE A 420 15.52 10.72 -3.17
C ILE A 420 14.59 9.69 -2.55
N PHE A 421 13.33 10.06 -2.35
CA PHE A 421 12.26 9.23 -1.82
C PHE A 421 11.31 8.87 -2.97
N ASP A 422 11.39 7.66 -3.46
CA ASP A 422 10.54 7.15 -4.55
C ASP A 422 9.41 6.31 -3.95
N GLU A 423 8.17 6.83 -4.00
CA GLU A 423 6.96 6.26 -3.40
C GLU A 423 7.17 5.86 -1.93
N PRO A 424 7.63 6.80 -1.05
CA PRO A 424 8.10 6.45 0.30
C PRO A 424 7.04 5.84 1.20
N THR A 425 5.78 6.05 0.88
CA THR A 425 4.62 5.66 1.70
C THR A 425 3.80 4.54 1.08
N ARG A 426 4.22 4.01 -0.08
CA ARG A 426 3.50 2.93 -0.76
C ARG A 426 3.48 1.65 0.06
N GLY A 427 2.26 1.14 0.31
CA GLY A 427 2.04 -0.10 1.06
C GLY A 427 2.40 -0.02 2.54
N ILE A 428 2.31 1.18 3.12
CA ILE A 428 2.42 1.40 4.57
C ILE A 428 1.12 2.03 5.10
N ASP A 429 0.89 1.84 6.39
CA ASP A 429 -0.31 2.34 7.05
C ASP A 429 -0.26 3.87 7.30
N VAL A 430 -1.43 4.45 7.55
CA VAL A 430 -1.61 5.91 7.70
C VAL A 430 -0.75 6.49 8.82
N GLY A 431 -0.59 5.78 9.94
CA GLY A 431 0.22 6.25 11.06
C GLY A 431 1.70 6.25 10.72
N ALA A 432 2.18 5.21 10.02
CA ALA A 432 3.57 5.15 9.57
C ALA A 432 3.86 6.17 8.46
N LYS A 433 2.88 6.52 7.59
CA LYS A 433 3.00 7.63 6.61
C LYS A 433 3.33 8.95 7.34
N SER A 434 2.54 9.30 8.36
CA SER A 434 2.77 10.53 9.14
C SER A 434 4.17 10.58 9.79
N GLU A 435 4.67 9.45 10.29
CA GLU A 435 6.02 9.40 10.87
C GLU A 435 7.11 9.66 9.81
N ILE A 436 6.93 9.17 8.57
CA ILE A 436 7.84 9.42 7.45
C ILE A 436 7.79 10.89 7.04
N TYR A 437 6.60 11.50 6.94
CA TYR A 437 6.47 12.92 6.61
C TYR A 437 7.16 13.82 7.65
N LYS A 438 6.96 13.55 8.95
CA LYS A 438 7.65 14.27 10.01
C LYS A 438 9.16 14.16 9.90
N LEU A 439 9.65 12.96 9.59
CA LEU A 439 11.08 12.74 9.41
C LEU A 439 11.61 13.48 8.18
N MET A 440 10.90 13.48 7.04
CA MET A 440 11.30 14.24 5.86
C MET A 440 11.34 15.76 6.14
N ASN A 441 10.32 16.31 6.80
CA ASN A 441 10.29 17.71 7.20
C ASN A 441 11.45 18.05 8.16
N GLN A 442 11.76 17.17 9.11
CA GLN A 442 12.91 17.35 10.01
C GLN A 442 14.23 17.37 9.23
N LEU A 443 14.43 16.43 8.29
CA LEU A 443 15.65 16.36 7.48
C LEU A 443 15.81 17.59 6.59
N ALA A 444 14.72 18.08 5.98
CA ALA A 444 14.73 19.33 5.22
C ALA A 444 15.09 20.52 6.12
N ALA A 445 14.54 20.61 7.32
CA ALA A 445 14.89 21.64 8.31
C ALA A 445 16.35 21.53 8.78
N GLU A 446 16.93 20.33 8.82
CA GLU A 446 18.36 20.09 9.08
C GLU A 446 19.25 20.45 7.87
N GLY A 447 18.65 20.86 6.73
CA GLY A 447 19.33 21.31 5.52
C GLY A 447 19.60 20.20 4.49
N LYS A 448 19.00 19.02 4.63
CA LYS A 448 19.03 18.00 3.56
C LYS A 448 18.16 18.43 2.39
N ALA A 449 18.60 18.17 1.17
CA ALA A 449 17.85 18.42 -0.04
C ALA A 449 17.11 17.13 -0.45
N ILE A 450 15.80 17.22 -0.65
CA ILE A 450 14.93 16.04 -0.81
C ILE A 450 14.20 16.10 -2.15
N ILE A 451 14.26 15.01 -2.91
CA ILE A 451 13.36 14.76 -4.04
C ILE A 451 12.31 13.75 -3.54
N MET A 452 11.03 14.09 -3.67
CA MET A 452 9.91 13.23 -3.33
C MET A 452 9.10 12.88 -4.58
N ILE A 453 9.06 11.61 -4.93
CA ILE A 453 8.21 11.07 -6.00
C ILE A 453 7.03 10.42 -5.33
N SER A 454 5.81 10.81 -5.72
CA SER A 454 4.58 10.16 -5.26
C SER A 454 3.52 10.12 -6.37
N SER A 455 2.77 9.04 -6.41
CA SER A 455 1.55 8.90 -7.22
C SER A 455 0.33 9.53 -6.55
N GLU A 456 0.41 9.82 -5.25
CA GLU A 456 -0.66 10.45 -4.48
C GLU A 456 -0.49 11.97 -4.47
N LEU A 457 -1.27 12.70 -5.28
CA LEU A 457 -1.22 14.18 -5.34
C LEU A 457 -1.40 14.87 -3.98
N PRO A 458 -2.28 14.40 -3.08
CA PRO A 458 -2.38 14.97 -1.73
C PRO A 458 -1.09 14.90 -0.94
N GLU A 459 -0.25 13.87 -1.13
CA GLU A 459 1.06 13.77 -0.48
C GLU A 459 2.03 14.84 -0.98
N LEU A 460 2.08 15.03 -2.31
CA LEU A 460 2.93 16.06 -2.93
C LEU A 460 2.53 17.47 -2.48
N LEU A 461 1.22 17.77 -2.46
CA LEU A 461 0.70 19.07 -2.01
C LEU A 461 0.98 19.34 -0.53
N ARG A 462 1.07 18.27 0.28
CA ARG A 462 1.36 18.38 1.71
C ARG A 462 2.84 18.57 2.02
N MET A 463 3.71 17.93 1.22
CA MET A 463 5.12 17.81 1.59
C MET A 463 6.03 18.73 0.80
N SER A 464 5.71 19.02 -0.46
CA SER A 464 6.62 19.69 -1.37
C SER A 464 6.68 21.21 -1.14
N ASP A 465 7.83 21.81 -1.41
CA ASP A 465 8.02 23.25 -1.51
C ASP A 465 7.74 23.74 -2.92
N ARG A 466 8.02 22.88 -3.89
CA ARG A 466 7.85 23.07 -5.34
C ARG A 466 7.61 21.71 -5.99
N ILE A 467 6.85 21.68 -7.07
CA ILE A 467 6.48 20.45 -7.77
C ILE A 467 6.89 20.53 -9.24
N VAL A 468 7.72 19.60 -9.66
CA VAL A 468 8.01 19.32 -11.08
C VAL A 468 6.97 18.32 -11.59
N VAL A 469 6.31 18.63 -12.71
CA VAL A 469 5.34 17.76 -13.32
C VAL A 469 5.93 17.11 -14.58
N MET A 470 5.79 15.78 -14.64
CA MET A 470 6.31 14.96 -15.72
C MET A 470 5.18 14.38 -16.59
N CYS A 471 5.40 14.29 -17.89
CA CYS A 471 4.56 13.60 -18.84
C CYS A 471 5.41 12.97 -19.96
N GLU A 472 5.23 11.66 -20.20
CA GLU A 472 5.89 10.90 -21.27
C GLU A 472 7.43 11.11 -21.34
N GLY A 473 8.07 11.13 -20.17
CA GLY A 473 9.52 11.29 -20.03
C GLY A 473 10.01 12.75 -20.09
N ARG A 474 9.13 13.75 -20.15
CA ARG A 474 9.47 15.19 -20.23
C ARG A 474 8.97 15.95 -18.99
N LYS A 475 9.68 17.00 -18.64
CA LYS A 475 9.17 18.01 -17.71
C LYS A 475 8.18 18.90 -18.45
N THR A 476 6.93 18.90 -18.06
CA THR A 476 5.86 19.67 -18.70
C THR A 476 5.45 20.91 -17.90
N GLY A 477 5.80 20.97 -16.62
CA GLY A 477 5.52 22.11 -15.76
C GLY A 477 6.36 22.09 -14.49
N GLU A 478 6.37 23.23 -13.82
CA GLU A 478 6.95 23.43 -12.50
C GLU A 478 6.07 24.44 -11.75
N LEU A 479 5.65 24.10 -10.55
CA LEU A 479 4.71 24.86 -9.75
C LEU A 479 5.29 25.10 -8.35
N MET A 480 5.27 26.33 -7.88
CA MET A 480 5.48 26.61 -6.45
C MET A 480 4.27 26.09 -5.66
N ILE A 481 4.48 25.73 -4.40
CA ILE A 481 3.44 25.09 -3.60
C ILE A 481 2.18 25.97 -3.40
N ASP A 482 2.35 27.28 -3.34
CA ASP A 482 1.25 28.25 -3.23
C ASP A 482 0.39 28.36 -4.49
N GLU A 483 0.91 27.93 -5.65
CA GLU A 483 0.21 27.86 -6.94
C GLU A 483 -0.27 26.45 -7.29
N ALA A 484 0.20 25.45 -6.54
CA ALA A 484 -0.05 24.05 -6.86
C ALA A 484 -1.46 23.63 -6.38
N THR A 485 -2.28 23.19 -7.33
CA THR A 485 -3.57 22.52 -7.07
C THR A 485 -3.58 21.18 -7.83
N GLN A 486 -4.47 20.28 -7.44
CA GLN A 486 -4.62 19.01 -8.15
C GLN A 486 -4.94 19.24 -9.63
N GLU A 487 -5.80 20.22 -9.95
CA GLU A 487 -6.20 20.58 -11.31
C GLU A 487 -5.01 21.10 -12.12
N ASN A 488 -4.19 22.00 -11.55
CA ASN A 488 -3.03 22.56 -12.22
C ASN A 488 -1.99 21.45 -12.48
N ILE A 489 -1.71 20.59 -11.50
CA ILE A 489 -0.82 19.46 -11.66
C ILE A 489 -1.31 18.52 -12.75
N MET A 490 -2.61 18.16 -12.75
CA MET A 490 -3.17 17.26 -13.76
C MET A 490 -3.16 17.88 -15.17
N THR A 491 -3.33 19.18 -15.29
CA THR A 491 -3.22 19.89 -16.56
C THR A 491 -1.84 19.69 -17.19
N TYR A 492 -0.78 19.82 -16.41
CA TYR A 492 0.60 19.57 -16.88
C TYR A 492 0.88 18.06 -17.07
N ALA A 493 0.36 17.20 -16.19
CA ALA A 493 0.58 15.74 -16.25
C ALA A 493 -0.08 15.08 -17.48
N THR A 494 -1.07 15.74 -18.09
CA THR A 494 -1.75 15.25 -19.30
C THR A 494 -1.36 16.00 -20.56
N LYS A 495 -0.46 16.97 -20.46
CA LYS A 495 -0.01 17.81 -21.60
C LYS A 495 0.93 17.01 -22.49
N ARG A 496 0.36 16.35 -23.50
CA ARG A 496 1.11 15.66 -24.56
C ARG A 496 1.59 16.66 -25.60
N GLU A 497 2.78 16.46 -26.16
CA GLU A 497 3.14 17.14 -27.40
C GLU A 497 2.21 16.63 -28.51
N VAL A 498 1.50 17.55 -29.15
CA VAL A 498 0.85 17.27 -30.42
C VAL A 498 1.98 17.24 -31.44
N GLY A 499 2.34 16.01 -31.88
CA GLY A 499 3.37 15.76 -32.89
C GLY A 499 2.98 16.32 -34.27
#